data_10c6b1369ec78b47551b2d82efc16a23
#
_entry.id   10c6b1369ec78b47551b2d82efc16a23
#
_cell.length_a   1.000
_cell.length_b   1.000
_cell.length_c   1.000
_cell.angle_alpha   90.00
_cell.angle_beta   90.00
_cell.angle_gamma   90.00
#
_symmetry.space_group_name_H-M   'P 1'
#
loop_
_entity.id
_entity.type
_entity.pdbx_description
1 polymer ?
#
loop_
_entity_poly.entity_id
_entity_poly.type
_entity_poly.pdbx_seq_one_letter_code
_entity_poly.pdbx_strand_id
1 'polypeptide(L)' 'MKNTVKYQHKALIDQLVSLRKERHLSQESLALSIGVDTKLFGQWQRKLVEPKLFNLLCWCEALQVYLTISKDDGEF' A
#
# COMPACT_ATOMS: atom_id res chain seq x y z
N MET A 1 20.73 -5.25 -2.72
CA MET A 1 19.50 -5.98 -2.38
C MET A 1 18.61 -5.21 -1.43
N LYS A 2 19.13 -4.84 -0.25
CA LYS A 2 18.32 -4.11 0.73
C LYS A 2 17.78 -2.80 0.19
N ASN A 3 18.60 -2.07 -0.58
CA ASN A 3 18.14 -0.80 -1.14
C ASN A 3 17.01 -1.00 -2.13
N THR A 4 17.09 -2.09 -2.90
CA THR A 4 16.03 -2.42 -3.85
C THR A 4 14.72 -2.74 -3.12
N VAL A 5 14.82 -3.47 -2.02
CA VAL A 5 13.64 -3.82 -1.22
C VAL A 5 13.00 -2.57 -0.64
N LYS A 6 13.80 -1.68 -0.07
CA LYS A 6 13.28 -0.44 0.49
C LYS A 6 12.62 0.42 -0.59
N TYR A 7 13.25 0.45 -1.75
CA TYR A 7 12.71 1.22 -2.86
C TYR A 7 11.37 0.67 -3.34
N GLN A 8 11.28 -0.66 -3.44
CA GLN A 8 10.04 -1.30 -3.85
C GLN A 8 8.93 -1.06 -2.84
N HIS A 9 9.26 -1.13 -1.55
CA HIS A 9 8.30 -0.87 -0.49
C HIS A 9 7.77 0.56 -0.58
N LYS A 10 8.70 1.52 -0.72
CA LYS A 10 8.32 2.92 -0.83
C LYS A 10 7.43 3.14 -2.06
N ALA A 11 7.83 2.58 -3.19
CA ALA A 11 7.08 2.75 -4.43
C ALA A 11 5.67 2.18 -4.31
N LEU A 12 5.54 1.02 -3.69
CA LEU A 12 4.24 0.39 -3.51
C LEU A 12 3.32 1.24 -2.65
N ILE A 13 3.83 1.69 -1.50
CA ILE A 13 3.03 2.52 -0.60
C ILE A 13 2.64 3.83 -1.30
N ASP A 14 3.58 4.45 -2.00
CA ASP A 14 3.30 5.69 -2.72
C ASP A 14 2.23 5.50 -3.79
N GLN A 15 2.24 4.36 -4.49
CA GLN A 15 1.22 4.06 -5.48
C GLN A 15 -0.15 3.94 -4.85
N LEU A 16 -0.23 3.25 -3.69
CA LEU A 16 -1.51 3.09 -3.01
C LEU A 16 -2.03 4.43 -2.51
N VAL A 17 -1.15 5.29 -2.00
CA VAL A 17 -1.55 6.62 -1.56
C VAL A 17 -2.04 7.45 -2.73
N SER A 18 -1.34 7.39 -3.87
CA SER A 18 -1.74 8.11 -5.07
C SER A 18 -3.11 7.66 -5.56
N LEU A 19 -3.36 6.35 -5.55
CA LEU A 19 -4.66 5.83 -5.96
C LEU A 19 -5.78 6.31 -5.05
N ARG A 20 -5.53 6.36 -3.74
CA ARG A 20 -6.51 6.87 -2.81
C ARG A 20 -6.89 8.32 -3.16
N LYS A 21 -5.86 9.15 -3.37
CA LYS A 21 -6.08 10.56 -3.68
C LYS A 21 -6.77 10.73 -5.03
N GLU A 22 -6.36 9.96 -6.00
CA GLU A 22 -6.95 10.00 -7.33
C GLU A 22 -8.43 9.68 -7.30
N ARG A 23 -8.83 8.77 -6.41
CA ARG A 23 -10.22 8.36 -6.26
C ARG A 23 -10.98 9.18 -5.25
N HIS A 24 -10.35 10.21 -4.71
CA HIS A 24 -10.95 11.15 -3.76
C HIS A 24 -11.48 10.46 -2.51
N LEU A 25 -10.78 9.42 -2.05
CA LEU A 25 -11.16 8.70 -0.84
C LEU A 25 -10.40 9.29 0.34
N SER A 26 -11.11 9.53 1.44
CA SER A 26 -10.47 10.06 2.62
C SER A 26 -9.71 8.97 3.37
N GLN A 27 -8.76 9.38 4.19
CA GLN A 27 -8.02 8.44 5.04
C GLN A 27 -8.97 7.73 5.99
N GLU A 28 -9.91 8.46 6.55
CA GLU A 28 -10.87 7.90 7.50
C GLU A 28 -11.74 6.84 6.86
N SER A 29 -12.24 7.14 5.67
CA SER A 29 -13.10 6.21 4.95
C SER A 29 -12.35 4.93 4.60
N LEU A 30 -11.11 5.07 4.14
CA LEU A 30 -10.33 3.92 3.73
C LEU A 30 -9.90 3.08 4.93
N ALA A 31 -9.49 3.74 6.02
CA ALA A 31 -9.13 3.04 7.24
C ALA A 31 -10.31 2.22 7.75
N LEU A 32 -11.50 2.78 7.70
CA LEU A 32 -12.71 2.09 8.11
C LEU A 32 -12.95 0.86 7.24
N SER A 33 -12.76 0.99 5.94
CA SER A 33 -12.93 -0.14 5.01
C SER A 33 -11.93 -1.26 5.29
N ILE A 34 -10.71 -0.90 5.66
CA ILE A 34 -9.66 -1.88 5.96
C ILE A 34 -9.88 -2.51 7.34
N GLY A 35 -10.50 -1.76 8.25
CA GLY A 35 -10.72 -2.25 9.60
C GLY A 35 -9.64 -1.85 10.59
N VAL A 36 -8.97 -0.73 10.34
CA VAL A 36 -7.92 -0.22 11.22
C VAL A 36 -8.23 1.22 11.57
N ASP A 37 -7.59 1.74 12.64
CA ASP A 37 -7.84 3.13 12.98
C ASP A 37 -7.04 4.05 12.07
N THR A 38 -7.50 5.29 11.99
CA THR A 38 -6.93 6.26 11.06
C THR A 38 -5.49 6.60 11.40
N LYS A 39 -5.14 6.58 12.68
CA LYS A 39 -3.77 6.90 13.08
C LYS A 39 -2.80 5.85 12.55
N LEU A 40 -3.14 4.58 12.70
CA LEU A 40 -2.28 3.50 12.20
C LEU A 40 -2.19 3.57 10.69
N PHE A 41 -3.30 3.81 10.01
CA PHE A 41 -3.30 3.93 8.56
C PHE A 41 -2.39 5.08 8.11
N GLY A 42 -2.43 6.20 8.83
CA GLY A 42 -1.55 7.32 8.54
C GLY A 42 -0.08 6.95 8.70
N GLN A 43 0.23 6.15 9.70
CA GLN A 43 1.61 5.70 9.92
C GLN A 43 2.08 4.81 8.78
N TRP A 44 1.21 3.98 8.22
CA TRP A 44 1.54 3.18 7.05
C TRP A 44 1.88 4.07 5.86
N GLN A 45 1.06 5.09 5.64
CA GLN A 45 1.25 5.99 4.50
C GLN A 45 2.53 6.79 4.60
N ARG A 46 2.94 7.13 5.82
CA ARG A 46 4.19 7.85 6.06
C ARG A 46 5.38 6.92 6.20
N LYS A 47 5.14 5.61 6.08
CA LYS A 47 6.19 4.59 6.14
C LYS A 47 6.89 4.53 7.49
N LEU A 48 6.18 4.92 8.54
CA LEU A 48 6.67 4.82 9.91
C LEU A 48 6.47 3.42 10.47
N VAL A 49 5.42 2.76 10.01
CA VAL A 49 5.08 1.39 10.41
C VAL A 49 4.71 0.65 9.13
N GLU A 50 5.15 -0.58 9.01
CA GLU A 50 4.83 -1.39 7.85
C GLU A 50 3.55 -2.17 8.10
N PRO A 51 2.60 -2.14 7.17
CA PRO A 51 1.41 -2.99 7.31
C PRO A 51 1.79 -4.45 7.11
N LYS A 52 1.13 -5.33 7.83
CA LYS A 52 1.28 -6.75 7.56
C LYS A 52 0.69 -7.05 6.20
N LEU A 53 1.15 -8.13 5.59
CA LEU A 53 0.71 -8.48 4.25
C LEU A 53 -0.81 -8.56 4.15
N PHE A 54 -1.45 -9.19 5.13
CA PHE A 54 -2.91 -9.32 5.12
C PHE A 54 -3.58 -7.95 5.05
N ASN A 55 -3.11 -7.02 5.86
CA ASN A 55 -3.69 -5.66 5.87
C ASN A 55 -3.38 -4.91 4.58
N LEU A 56 -2.21 -5.16 4.01
CA LEU A 56 -1.85 -4.57 2.73
C LEU A 56 -2.80 -5.03 1.64
N LEU A 57 -3.15 -6.31 1.65
CA LEU A 57 -4.09 -6.85 0.68
C LEU A 57 -5.49 -6.30 0.89
N CYS A 58 -5.88 -6.07 2.14
CA CYS A 58 -7.16 -5.40 2.42
C CYS A 58 -7.16 -3.97 1.88
N TRP A 59 -6.03 -3.29 1.98
CA TRP A 59 -5.89 -1.95 1.42
C TRP A 59 -6.07 -1.98 -0.10
N CYS A 60 -5.43 -2.95 -0.76
CA CYS A 60 -5.58 -3.11 -2.20
C CYS A 60 -7.03 -3.39 -2.58
N GLU A 61 -7.68 -4.26 -1.83
CA GLU A 61 -9.09 -4.59 -2.12
C GLU A 61 -9.99 -3.37 -1.96
N ALA A 62 -9.74 -2.58 -0.93
CA ALA A 62 -10.53 -1.37 -0.71
C ALA A 62 -10.39 -0.38 -1.86
N LEU A 63 -9.26 -0.40 -2.55
CA LEU A 63 -9.02 0.43 -3.72
C LEU A 63 -9.39 -0.30 -5.02
N GLN A 64 -9.84 -1.53 -4.93
CA GLN A 64 -10.21 -2.35 -6.09
C GLN A 64 -9.04 -2.57 -7.04
N VAL A 65 -7.88 -2.81 -6.46
CA VAL A 65 -6.68 -3.15 -7.22
C VAL A 65 -6.11 -4.45 -6.69
N TYR A 66 -5.25 -5.07 -7.48
CA TYR A 66 -4.60 -6.31 -7.11
C TYR A 66 -3.12 -6.09 -6.95
N LEU A 67 -2.55 -6.81 -5.98
CA LEU A 67 -1.12 -6.89 -5.85
C LEU A 67 -0.69 -8.12 -6.65
N THR A 68 0.12 -7.90 -7.67
CA THR A 68 0.56 -9.00 -8.54
C THR A 68 2.07 -9.07 -8.58
N ILE A 69 2.56 -10.21 -9.01
CA ILE A 69 3.98 -10.44 -9.15
C ILE A 69 4.32 -10.47 -10.64
N SER A 70 5.28 -9.65 -11.03
CA SER A 70 5.77 -9.63 -12.40
C SER A 70 7.18 -10.19 -12.41
N LYS A 71 7.44 -11.06 -13.38
CA LYS A 71 8.77 -11.63 -13.54
C LYS A 71 9.60 -10.72 -14.42
N ASP A 72 10.86 -10.55 -14.03
CA ASP A 72 11.77 -9.73 -14.81
C ASP A 72 12.22 -10.53 -16.02
N ASP A 73 11.84 -10.09 -17.20
CA ASP A 73 12.10 -10.82 -18.44
C ASP A 73 13.55 -10.77 -18.83
N GLY A 74 14.09 -11.93 -19.18
CA GLY A 74 15.38 -12.00 -19.82
C GLY A 74 16.57 -11.90 -18.90
N GLU A 75 16.35 -11.77 -17.63
CA GLU A 75 17.44 -11.59 -16.69
C GLU A 75 17.94 -12.90 -16.11
N PHE A 76 17.28 -13.97 -16.39
CA PHE A 76 17.61 -15.26 -15.78
C PHE A 76 17.87 -16.35 -16.82
#